data_a33f4bc0de2efe5c7829ec5773af35ce
#
_entry.id   a33f4bc0de2efe5c7829ec5773af35ce
#
_cell.length_a   1.000
_cell.length_b   1.000
_cell.length_c   1.000
_cell.angle_alpha   90.00
_cell.angle_beta   90.00
_cell.angle_gamma   90.00
#
_symmetry.space_group_name_H-M   'P 1'
#
loop_
_entity.id
_entity.type
_entity.pdbx_description
1 polymer ?
#
loop_
_entity_poly.entity_id
_entity_poly.type
_entity_poly.pdbx_seq_one_letter_code
_entity_poly.pdbx_strand_id
1 'polypeptide(L)'
;MLRSVIHRWEVLSLNKDQKKTKAPVNKKAVLLRMGTYLWDNKGMMSLALFLTVAANLANLYVPSVSGNAIDAIGGKGLVNFDLVLYYCRIMLILILINAVFSYMARMVIVRVSANITRTMRQQVFEHLLTLPVGFFDRNQVGDIISKISYDIDTINTSLSSDLITILTSLITVIGSAWMMLKIAPVLCLIFIVTIPLIIFVTRQRTRKVRPLFHERSRRLGLLNGFAEEMLSGHKTIKAYGQEDTIIARFDQKNQEAVDAYYEADYQGTLVGPTVQFINNLSLSMVTAFGALLFLFGRITIGNISSFTLYSRKFSGPISETANLFAELQSAISAANRVFGLLDEPSEPADDPDAAFIDTAEGSVDFDQLHFSYIKGTEILHGINIHAKPGQMVAIVGPTGAGKTTIINLLMRFYDPDSGTISIDGHDIMHSTRDSVRKQFSMVLQDTWLFEGTIYENVAYGNDKAGKEDVERVCKAAHMHDFIMSLKNGYDTVLTDSGVNISKGQKQLLTIARAMLSDSRMLILDEATSNVDSHTEQLIQDAMLELCRGKTTFIIAHRLSTIKTADQILVLNHGSLIEQGTHESLLAQKGFYAGLFNAQWDH
;
A
#
# COMPACT_ATOMS: atom_id res chain seq x y z
N MET A 1 -25.05 16.59 -13.49
CA MET A 1 -23.74 16.27 -14.09
C MET A 1 -22.69 17.39 -13.92
N LEU A 2 -22.94 18.65 -14.24
CA LEU A 2 -21.94 19.73 -14.09
C LEU A 2 -21.55 20.04 -12.62
N ARG A 3 -22.45 19.90 -11.64
CA ARG A 3 -22.15 20.15 -10.21
C ARG A 3 -21.31 19.04 -9.56
N SER A 4 -21.41 17.79 -9.98
CA SER A 4 -20.55 16.71 -9.49
C SER A 4 -19.11 16.82 -10.00
N VAL A 5 -18.93 17.41 -11.17
CA VAL A 5 -17.60 17.72 -11.74
C VAL A 5 -16.96 18.87 -10.97
N ILE A 6 -17.73 19.90 -10.61
CA ILE A 6 -17.23 21.06 -9.84
C ILE A 6 -16.82 20.62 -8.42
N HIS A 7 -17.61 19.79 -7.76
CA HIS A 7 -17.27 19.29 -6.42
C HIS A 7 -16.03 18.37 -6.45
N ARG A 8 -15.84 17.60 -7.52
CA ARG A 8 -14.62 16.80 -7.73
C ARG A 8 -13.39 17.68 -8.03
N TRP A 9 -13.58 18.84 -8.68
CA TRP A 9 -12.52 19.84 -8.90
C TRP A 9 -12.17 20.61 -7.62
N GLU A 10 -13.12 20.90 -6.76
CA GLU A 10 -12.88 21.51 -5.45
C GLU A 10 -12.14 20.54 -4.52
N VAL A 11 -12.54 19.28 -4.46
CA VAL A 11 -11.81 18.24 -3.70
C VAL A 11 -10.40 18.00 -4.26
N LEU A 12 -10.21 18.04 -5.59
CA LEU A 12 -8.89 17.94 -6.23
C LEU A 12 -8.04 19.22 -6.03
N SER A 13 -8.64 20.41 -5.91
CA SER A 13 -7.92 21.64 -5.59
C SER A 13 -7.52 21.72 -4.12
N LEU A 14 -8.37 21.25 -3.20
CA LEU A 14 -8.05 21.10 -1.77
C LEU A 14 -6.93 20.07 -1.53
N ASN A 15 -6.89 19.01 -2.35
CA ASN A 15 -5.80 18.02 -2.31
C ASN A 15 -4.47 18.54 -2.88
N LYS A 16 -4.49 19.62 -3.69
CA LYS A 16 -3.26 20.31 -4.12
C LYS A 16 -2.65 21.20 -3.03
N ASP A 17 -3.46 21.77 -2.16
CA ASP A 17 -2.96 22.57 -1.04
C ASP A 17 -2.47 21.72 0.15
N GLN A 18 -2.99 20.51 0.32
CA GLN A 18 -2.44 19.53 1.29
C GLN A 18 -1.10 18.91 0.86
N LYS A 19 -0.65 19.08 -0.39
CA LYS A 19 0.73 18.73 -0.80
C LYS A 19 1.82 19.68 -0.28
N LYS A 20 1.44 20.76 0.39
CA LYS A 20 2.42 21.63 1.05
C LYS A 20 2.59 21.20 2.50
N THR A 21 3.81 20.75 2.80
CA THR A 21 4.43 20.40 4.08
C THR A 21 4.41 18.94 4.50
N LYS A 22 4.90 18.04 3.63
CA LYS A 22 5.57 16.85 4.21
C LYS A 22 6.85 17.36 4.88
N ALA A 23 6.90 17.29 6.21
CA ALA A 23 8.12 17.56 6.96
C ALA A 23 9.30 16.81 6.31
N PRO A 24 10.50 17.40 6.23
CA PRO A 24 11.64 16.76 5.59
C PRO A 24 11.85 15.39 6.25
N VAL A 25 11.86 14.33 5.41
CA VAL A 25 12.07 12.94 5.87
C VAL A 25 13.33 12.91 6.73
N ASN A 26 13.20 12.62 8.01
CA ASN A 26 14.34 12.42 8.88
C ASN A 26 14.99 11.06 8.55
N LYS A 27 15.84 11.08 7.50
CA LYS A 27 16.52 9.88 6.98
C LYS A 27 17.24 9.10 8.08
N LYS A 28 17.78 9.79 9.09
CA LYS A 28 18.47 9.17 10.22
C LYS A 28 17.51 8.37 11.09
N ALA A 29 16.33 8.91 11.38
CA ALA A 29 15.30 8.21 12.16
C ALA A 29 14.77 6.97 11.44
N VAL A 30 14.52 7.09 10.12
CA VAL A 30 14.09 5.95 9.28
C VAL A 30 15.15 4.85 9.28
N LEU A 31 16.43 5.19 9.05
CA LEU A 31 17.53 4.22 9.07
C LEU A 31 17.72 3.56 10.45
N LEU A 32 17.57 4.32 11.53
CA LEU A 32 17.63 3.75 12.87
C LEU A 32 16.48 2.76 13.12
N ARG A 33 15.27 3.10 12.70
CA ARG A 33 14.10 2.20 12.82
C ARG A 33 14.22 0.96 11.93
N MET A 34 14.77 1.09 10.71
CA MET A 34 15.16 -0.08 9.90
C MET A 34 16.21 -0.94 10.61
N GLY A 35 17.16 -0.31 11.30
CA GLY A 35 18.18 -0.97 12.10
C GLY A 35 17.63 -1.83 13.23
N THR A 36 16.50 -1.45 13.87
CA THR A 36 15.88 -2.29 14.91
C THR A 36 15.40 -3.63 14.35
N TYR A 37 14.79 -3.66 13.17
CA TYR A 37 14.38 -4.93 12.52
C TYR A 37 15.56 -5.83 12.19
N LEU A 38 16.73 -5.24 11.85
CA LEU A 38 17.96 -6.02 11.65
C LEU A 38 18.49 -6.55 12.98
N TRP A 39 18.39 -5.75 14.05
CA TRP A 39 18.88 -6.12 15.39
C TRP A 39 18.08 -7.27 16.00
N ASP A 40 16.80 -7.38 15.72
CA ASP A 40 15.97 -8.51 16.15
C ASP A 40 16.48 -9.85 15.58
N ASN A 41 17.18 -9.81 14.42
CA ASN A 41 17.80 -10.95 13.77
C ASN A 41 19.34 -10.98 13.94
N LYS A 42 19.89 -10.37 15.01
CA LYS A 42 21.34 -10.15 15.22
C LYS A 42 22.20 -11.41 15.06
N GLY A 43 21.73 -12.59 15.48
CA GLY A 43 22.48 -13.83 15.37
C GLY A 43 22.72 -14.25 13.92
N MET A 44 21.67 -14.22 13.08
CA MET A 44 21.79 -14.50 11.65
C MET A 44 22.56 -13.40 10.92
N MET A 45 22.38 -12.14 11.31
CA MET A 45 23.12 -11.03 10.73
C MET A 45 24.62 -11.11 11.02
N SER A 46 25.03 -11.48 12.22
CA SER A 46 26.44 -11.67 12.56
C SER A 46 27.07 -12.82 11.79
N LEU A 47 26.31 -13.93 11.60
CA LEU A 47 26.74 -15.06 10.78
C LEU A 47 26.91 -14.64 9.31
N ALA A 48 25.95 -13.92 8.74
CA ALA A 48 26.01 -13.41 7.37
C ALA A 48 27.20 -12.47 7.18
N LEU A 49 27.43 -11.57 8.13
CA LEU A 49 28.57 -10.66 8.15
C LEU A 49 29.89 -11.42 8.15
N PHE A 50 30.05 -12.40 9.04
CA PHE A 50 31.24 -13.25 9.13
C PHE A 50 31.49 -13.99 7.81
N LEU A 51 30.48 -14.65 7.26
CA LEU A 51 30.58 -15.37 6.00
C LEU A 51 30.96 -14.44 4.82
N THR A 52 30.37 -13.24 4.78
CA THR A 52 30.67 -12.23 3.75
C THR A 52 32.12 -11.76 3.86
N VAL A 53 32.60 -11.46 5.07
CA VAL A 53 33.99 -11.04 5.30
C VAL A 53 34.95 -12.16 4.91
N ALA A 54 34.71 -13.38 5.37
CA ALA A 54 35.57 -14.52 5.06
C ALA A 54 35.62 -14.82 3.55
N ALA A 55 34.46 -14.79 2.86
CA ALA A 55 34.39 -14.96 1.41
C ALA A 55 35.20 -13.89 0.67
N ASN A 56 35.05 -12.61 1.06
CA ASN A 56 35.76 -11.52 0.43
C ASN A 56 37.26 -11.55 0.68
N LEU A 57 37.70 -11.92 1.88
CA LEU A 57 39.11 -12.10 2.18
C LEU A 57 39.73 -13.22 1.30
N ALA A 58 39.06 -14.38 1.19
CA ALA A 58 39.50 -15.44 0.28
C ALA A 58 39.63 -14.93 -1.16
N ASN A 59 38.63 -14.17 -1.65
CA ASN A 59 38.62 -13.61 -2.99
C ASN A 59 39.70 -12.54 -3.21
N LEU A 60 40.09 -11.79 -2.16
CA LEU A 60 41.18 -10.80 -2.23
C LEU A 60 42.56 -11.43 -2.36
N TYR A 61 42.76 -12.65 -1.87
CA TYR A 61 44.06 -13.33 -2.01
C TYR A 61 44.30 -13.92 -3.41
N VAL A 62 43.26 -14.23 -4.17
CA VAL A 62 43.33 -14.86 -5.50
C VAL A 62 44.28 -14.12 -6.46
N PRO A 63 44.20 -12.78 -6.64
CA PRO A 63 45.13 -12.07 -7.52
C PRO A 63 46.61 -12.20 -7.12
N SER A 64 46.91 -12.19 -5.82
CA SER A 64 48.29 -12.33 -5.32
C SER A 64 48.85 -13.71 -5.63
N VAL A 65 48.05 -14.77 -5.38
CA VAL A 65 48.45 -16.16 -5.69
C VAL A 65 48.62 -16.36 -7.21
N SER A 66 47.72 -15.71 -8.01
CA SER A 66 47.85 -15.72 -9.48
C SER A 66 49.17 -15.10 -9.96
N GLY A 67 49.59 -13.96 -9.36
CA GLY A 67 50.87 -13.36 -9.66
C GLY A 67 52.06 -14.27 -9.32
N ASN A 68 52.01 -14.90 -8.14
CA ASN A 68 53.06 -15.86 -7.75
C ASN A 68 53.12 -17.07 -8.70
N ALA A 69 51.95 -17.54 -9.20
CA ALA A 69 51.92 -18.61 -10.21
C ALA A 69 52.59 -18.17 -11.54
N ILE A 70 52.37 -16.91 -11.95
CA ILE A 70 52.99 -16.35 -13.16
C ILE A 70 54.50 -16.21 -12.96
N ASP A 71 54.95 -15.77 -11.80
CA ASP A 71 56.40 -15.65 -11.50
C ASP A 71 57.10 -17.05 -11.47
N ALA A 72 56.38 -18.11 -11.11
CA ALA A 72 56.88 -19.50 -11.14
C ALA A 72 57.09 -20.06 -12.58
N ILE A 73 56.50 -19.41 -13.59
CA ILE A 73 56.73 -19.75 -15.01
C ILE A 73 58.14 -19.40 -15.47
N GLY A 74 58.77 -18.40 -14.85
CA GLY A 74 60.15 -17.96 -15.17
C GLY A 74 60.28 -17.48 -16.60
N GLY A 75 61.09 -18.13 -17.41
CA GLY A 75 61.26 -17.88 -18.84
C GLY A 75 61.10 -19.17 -19.65
N LYS A 76 61.33 -19.08 -20.97
CA LYS A 76 61.21 -20.22 -21.88
C LYS A 76 62.18 -21.34 -21.46
N GLY A 77 61.62 -22.49 -21.04
CA GLY A 77 62.41 -23.65 -20.56
C GLY A 77 62.76 -23.66 -19.07
N LEU A 78 62.33 -22.65 -18.28
CA LEU A 78 62.58 -22.54 -16.83
C LEU A 78 61.32 -22.68 -15.97
N VAL A 79 60.29 -23.33 -16.52
CA VAL A 79 59.00 -23.48 -15.83
C VAL A 79 59.10 -24.46 -14.67
N ASN A 80 58.80 -23.99 -13.46
CA ASN A 80 58.63 -24.85 -12.31
C ASN A 80 57.18 -25.33 -12.21
N PHE A 81 56.89 -26.47 -12.86
CA PHE A 81 55.54 -27.06 -12.93
C PHE A 81 54.98 -27.41 -11.55
N ASP A 82 55.79 -27.88 -10.62
CA ASP A 82 55.34 -28.24 -9.27
C ASP A 82 54.83 -27.00 -8.50
N LEU A 83 55.56 -25.88 -8.62
CA LEU A 83 55.22 -24.63 -7.98
C LEU A 83 53.98 -23.97 -8.63
N VAL A 84 53.85 -24.02 -9.95
CA VAL A 84 52.65 -23.56 -10.67
C VAL A 84 51.43 -24.37 -10.24
N LEU A 85 51.53 -25.71 -10.22
CA LEU A 85 50.43 -26.56 -9.77
C LEU A 85 50.05 -26.33 -8.29
N TYR A 86 51.05 -26.06 -7.44
CA TYR A 86 50.82 -25.68 -6.04
C TYR A 86 49.97 -24.42 -5.93
N TYR A 87 50.34 -23.34 -6.64
CA TYR A 87 49.54 -22.09 -6.62
C TYR A 87 48.18 -22.26 -7.28
N CYS A 88 48.04 -23.04 -8.34
CA CYS A 88 46.75 -23.36 -8.96
C CYS A 88 45.82 -24.09 -7.98
N ARG A 89 46.34 -25.05 -7.19
CA ARG A 89 45.55 -25.72 -6.15
C ARG A 89 45.08 -24.72 -5.07
N ILE A 90 45.95 -23.83 -4.60
CA ILE A 90 45.58 -22.79 -3.63
C ILE A 90 44.49 -21.88 -4.21
N MET A 91 44.64 -21.41 -5.47
CA MET A 91 43.62 -20.62 -6.14
C MET A 91 42.28 -21.34 -6.19
N LEU A 92 42.26 -22.60 -6.57
CA LEU A 92 41.04 -23.41 -6.62
C LEU A 92 40.36 -23.49 -5.24
N ILE A 93 41.16 -23.76 -4.19
CA ILE A 93 40.64 -23.81 -2.81
C ILE A 93 40.04 -22.44 -2.39
N LEU A 94 40.75 -21.36 -2.65
CA LEU A 94 40.25 -20.01 -2.31
C LEU A 94 38.96 -19.66 -3.06
N ILE A 95 38.86 -20.01 -4.34
CA ILE A 95 37.65 -19.79 -5.16
C ILE A 95 36.49 -20.65 -4.62
N LEU A 96 36.73 -21.89 -4.26
CA LEU A 96 35.73 -22.77 -3.67
C LEU A 96 35.25 -22.25 -2.30
N ILE A 97 36.16 -21.81 -1.43
CA ILE A 97 35.83 -21.18 -0.15
C ILE A 97 34.95 -19.94 -0.38
N ASN A 98 35.39 -19.07 -1.30
CA ASN A 98 34.60 -17.88 -1.64
C ASN A 98 33.20 -18.24 -2.16
N ALA A 99 33.09 -19.23 -3.04
CA ALA A 99 31.80 -19.64 -3.61
C ALA A 99 30.85 -20.19 -2.52
N VAL A 100 31.35 -21.09 -1.66
CA VAL A 100 30.56 -21.70 -0.59
C VAL A 100 30.12 -20.65 0.43
N PHE A 101 31.06 -19.82 0.89
CA PHE A 101 30.75 -18.81 1.91
C PHE A 101 29.82 -17.70 1.36
N SER A 102 30.01 -17.28 0.12
CA SER A 102 29.10 -16.32 -0.53
C SER A 102 27.71 -16.88 -0.71
N TYR A 103 27.60 -18.17 -1.08
CA TYR A 103 26.31 -18.84 -1.20
C TYR A 103 25.59 -18.92 0.17
N MET A 104 26.32 -19.37 1.20
CA MET A 104 25.78 -19.44 2.57
C MET A 104 25.36 -18.05 3.09
N ALA A 105 26.19 -17.01 2.88
CA ALA A 105 25.87 -15.66 3.27
C ALA A 105 24.57 -15.17 2.63
N ARG A 106 24.41 -15.40 1.31
CA ARG A 106 23.18 -15.03 0.59
C ARG A 106 21.96 -15.78 1.12
N MET A 107 22.08 -17.08 1.40
CA MET A 107 20.98 -17.86 1.98
C MET A 107 20.52 -17.31 3.33
N VAL A 108 21.48 -16.99 4.20
CA VAL A 108 21.16 -16.41 5.53
C VAL A 108 20.46 -15.06 5.39
N ILE A 109 20.97 -14.20 4.54
CA ILE A 109 20.39 -12.83 4.35
C ILE A 109 18.99 -12.91 3.74
N VAL A 110 18.76 -13.74 2.73
CA VAL A 110 17.41 -13.93 2.16
C VAL A 110 16.43 -14.40 3.24
N ARG A 111 16.87 -15.27 4.16
CA ARG A 111 16.03 -15.74 5.27
C ARG A 111 15.73 -14.63 6.28
N VAL A 112 16.72 -13.81 6.63
CA VAL A 112 16.55 -12.63 7.50
C VAL A 112 15.58 -11.63 6.86
N SER A 113 15.81 -11.32 5.59
CA SER A 113 14.98 -10.38 4.83
C SER A 113 13.52 -10.85 4.72
N ALA A 114 13.29 -12.15 4.46
CA ALA A 114 11.94 -12.73 4.44
C ALA A 114 11.24 -12.63 5.81
N ASN A 115 11.97 -12.87 6.91
CA ASN A 115 11.43 -12.70 8.26
C ASN A 115 11.05 -11.25 8.55
N ILE A 116 11.90 -10.30 8.20
CA ILE A 116 11.62 -8.86 8.37
C ILE A 116 10.38 -8.46 7.58
N THR A 117 10.31 -8.87 6.30
CA THR A 117 9.15 -8.61 5.43
C THR A 117 7.86 -9.17 6.02
N ARG A 118 7.88 -10.42 6.51
CA ARG A 118 6.75 -11.04 7.18
C ARG A 118 6.31 -10.22 8.40
N THR A 119 7.24 -9.86 9.25
CA THR A 119 6.96 -9.07 10.48
C THR A 119 6.39 -7.71 10.12
N MET A 120 6.97 -7.01 9.14
CA MET A 120 6.47 -5.69 8.70
C MET A 120 5.06 -5.78 8.13
N ARG A 121 4.78 -6.77 7.26
CA ARG A 121 3.43 -6.98 6.70
C ARG A 121 2.41 -7.28 7.78
N GLN A 122 2.78 -8.13 8.73
CA GLN A 122 1.92 -8.46 9.86
C GLN A 122 1.62 -7.23 10.72
N GLN A 123 2.64 -6.48 11.13
CA GLN A 123 2.48 -5.26 11.92
C GLN A 123 1.61 -4.20 11.21
N VAL A 124 1.84 -4.01 9.90
CA VAL A 124 1.03 -3.08 9.10
C VAL A 124 -0.41 -3.53 9.04
N PHE A 125 -0.67 -4.82 8.82
CA PHE A 125 -2.02 -5.34 8.73
C PHE A 125 -2.75 -5.27 10.07
N GLU A 126 -2.10 -5.68 11.17
CA GLU A 126 -2.65 -5.57 12.53
C GLU A 126 -2.97 -4.12 12.87
N HIS A 127 -2.06 -3.19 12.54
CA HIS A 127 -2.27 -1.77 12.78
C HIS A 127 -3.43 -1.20 11.96
N LEU A 128 -3.58 -1.58 10.68
CA LEU A 128 -4.71 -1.17 9.85
C LEU A 128 -6.06 -1.51 10.48
N LEU A 129 -6.17 -2.67 11.16
CA LEU A 129 -7.40 -3.06 11.84
C LEU A 129 -7.72 -2.21 13.08
N THR A 130 -6.74 -1.49 13.61
CA THR A 130 -6.92 -0.57 14.75
C THR A 130 -7.18 0.88 14.33
N LEU A 131 -7.07 1.20 13.03
CA LEU A 131 -7.27 2.57 12.55
C LEU A 131 -8.75 2.95 12.49
N PRO A 132 -9.08 4.23 12.75
CA PRO A 132 -10.45 4.72 12.67
C PRO A 132 -10.96 4.70 11.22
N VAL A 133 -12.28 4.54 11.05
CA VAL A 133 -12.95 4.56 9.72
C VAL A 133 -12.58 5.79 8.92
N GLY A 134 -12.45 6.95 9.57
CA GLY A 134 -12.04 8.19 8.90
C GLY A 134 -10.67 8.17 8.24
N PHE A 135 -9.79 7.22 8.59
CA PHE A 135 -8.55 7.00 7.86
C PHE A 135 -8.83 6.41 6.47
N PHE A 136 -9.71 5.42 6.38
CA PHE A 136 -10.08 4.77 5.11
C PHE A 136 -10.88 5.68 4.20
N ASP A 137 -11.72 6.56 4.76
CA ASP A 137 -12.47 7.56 3.99
C ASP A 137 -11.56 8.60 3.31
N ARG A 138 -10.39 8.88 3.91
CA ARG A 138 -9.41 9.85 3.39
C ARG A 138 -8.33 9.24 2.50
N ASN A 139 -8.12 7.93 2.55
CA ASN A 139 -7.06 7.24 1.84
C ASN A 139 -7.64 6.22 0.85
N GLN A 140 -7.09 6.17 -0.35
CA GLN A 140 -7.50 5.15 -1.32
C GLN A 140 -6.95 3.78 -0.93
N VAL A 141 -7.77 2.75 -1.02
CA VAL A 141 -7.38 1.36 -0.73
C VAL A 141 -6.16 0.92 -1.56
N GLY A 142 -6.09 1.34 -2.82
CA GLY A 142 -4.95 1.06 -3.71
C GLY A 142 -3.62 1.60 -3.18
N ASP A 143 -3.62 2.79 -2.56
CA ASP A 143 -2.42 3.38 -1.94
C ASP A 143 -1.98 2.58 -0.71
N ILE A 144 -2.93 2.07 0.07
CA ILE A 144 -2.66 1.23 1.25
C ILE A 144 -2.06 -0.11 0.81
N ILE A 145 -2.66 -0.77 -0.18
CA ILE A 145 -2.15 -2.03 -0.75
C ILE A 145 -0.76 -1.84 -1.35
N SER A 146 -0.50 -0.71 -2.03
CA SER A 146 0.82 -0.39 -2.57
C SER A 146 1.89 -0.29 -1.48
N LYS A 147 1.57 0.25 -0.29
CA LYS A 147 2.50 0.30 0.84
C LYS A 147 2.81 -1.11 1.39
N ILE A 148 1.80 -1.98 1.50
CA ILE A 148 1.96 -3.35 2.02
C ILE A 148 2.74 -4.24 1.05
N SER A 149 2.52 -4.09 -0.26
CA SER A 149 3.13 -4.92 -1.29
C SER A 149 4.42 -4.29 -1.80
N TYR A 150 4.31 -3.21 -2.57
CA TYR A 150 5.44 -2.63 -3.31
C TYR A 150 6.49 -1.96 -2.41
N ASP A 151 6.06 -1.16 -1.41
CA ASP A 151 7.02 -0.46 -0.55
C ASP A 151 7.79 -1.42 0.36
N ILE A 152 7.11 -2.42 0.94
CA ILE A 152 7.77 -3.44 1.76
C ILE A 152 8.70 -4.30 0.91
N ASP A 153 8.35 -4.63 -0.34
CA ASP A 153 9.24 -5.35 -1.26
C ASP A 153 10.46 -4.53 -1.66
N THR A 154 10.32 -3.21 -1.83
CA THR A 154 11.45 -2.30 -2.06
C THR A 154 12.42 -2.31 -0.87
N ILE A 155 11.89 -2.28 0.36
CA ILE A 155 12.69 -2.41 1.59
C ILE A 155 13.39 -3.78 1.63
N ASN A 156 12.66 -4.86 1.33
CA ASN A 156 13.18 -6.22 1.29
C ASN A 156 14.34 -6.37 0.32
N THR A 157 14.21 -5.84 -0.89
CA THR A 157 15.28 -5.89 -1.91
C THR A 157 16.53 -5.17 -1.42
N SER A 158 16.37 -3.97 -0.84
CA SER A 158 17.50 -3.21 -0.30
C SER A 158 18.18 -3.92 0.88
N LEU A 159 17.43 -4.51 1.79
CA LEU A 159 17.98 -5.26 2.92
C LEU A 159 18.70 -6.55 2.48
N SER A 160 18.20 -7.24 1.45
CA SER A 160 18.74 -8.53 1.00
C SER A 160 19.92 -8.41 0.04
N SER A 161 19.95 -7.39 -0.83
CA SER A 161 20.97 -7.23 -1.86
C SER A 161 21.94 -6.09 -1.56
N ASP A 162 21.41 -4.88 -1.25
CA ASP A 162 22.24 -3.67 -1.22
C ASP A 162 23.16 -3.66 -0.02
N LEU A 163 22.69 -4.14 1.15
CA LEU A 163 23.51 -4.19 2.36
C LEU A 163 24.76 -5.06 2.17
N ILE A 164 24.59 -6.26 1.56
CA ILE A 164 25.72 -7.16 1.24
C ILE A 164 26.63 -6.48 0.21
N THR A 165 26.06 -5.90 -0.84
CA THR A 165 26.82 -5.27 -1.91
C THR A 165 27.65 -4.10 -1.38
N ILE A 166 27.09 -3.25 -0.51
CA ILE A 166 27.82 -2.15 0.13
C ILE A 166 28.99 -2.70 0.97
N LEU A 167 28.73 -3.70 1.80
CA LEU A 167 29.77 -4.31 2.66
C LEU A 167 30.88 -4.96 1.83
N THR A 168 30.50 -5.77 0.85
CA THR A 168 31.43 -6.42 -0.08
C THR A 168 32.27 -5.40 -0.85
N SER A 169 31.63 -4.34 -1.34
CA SER A 169 32.30 -3.22 -2.05
C SER A 169 33.32 -2.51 -1.17
N LEU A 170 32.95 -2.23 0.08
CA LEU A 170 33.83 -1.57 1.04
C LEU A 170 35.08 -2.44 1.33
N ILE A 171 34.87 -3.72 1.64
CA ILE A 171 35.97 -4.67 1.91
C ILE A 171 36.87 -4.79 0.66
N THR A 172 36.25 -4.92 -0.53
CA THR A 172 36.99 -5.09 -1.80
C THR A 172 37.81 -3.85 -2.13
N VAL A 173 37.25 -2.65 -1.98
CA VAL A 173 37.97 -1.38 -2.26
C VAL A 173 39.15 -1.21 -1.28
N ILE A 174 38.88 -1.31 0.03
CA ILE A 174 39.93 -1.14 1.05
C ILE A 174 41.00 -2.23 0.91
N GLY A 175 40.59 -3.49 0.75
CA GLY A 175 41.50 -4.62 0.62
C GLY A 175 42.32 -4.56 -0.66
N SER A 176 41.73 -4.20 -1.80
CA SER A 176 42.47 -4.04 -3.07
C SER A 176 43.45 -2.89 -2.98
N ALA A 177 43.06 -1.72 -2.43
CA ALA A 177 43.95 -0.61 -2.23
C ALA A 177 45.16 -0.98 -1.35
N TRP A 178 44.94 -1.68 -0.26
CA TRP A 178 45.99 -2.18 0.63
C TRP A 178 46.97 -3.13 -0.10
N MET A 179 46.45 -4.07 -0.88
CA MET A 179 47.28 -5.01 -1.65
C MET A 179 48.06 -4.29 -2.75
N MET A 180 47.47 -3.30 -3.43
CA MET A 180 48.13 -2.49 -4.45
C MET A 180 49.31 -1.68 -3.85
N LEU A 181 49.10 -1.06 -2.67
CA LEU A 181 50.14 -0.34 -1.96
C LEU A 181 51.31 -1.24 -1.54
N LYS A 182 51.04 -2.50 -1.20
CA LYS A 182 52.09 -3.48 -0.88
C LYS A 182 52.91 -3.91 -2.09
N ILE A 183 52.28 -4.03 -3.27
CA ILE A 183 52.95 -4.51 -4.50
C ILE A 183 53.78 -3.42 -5.14
N ALA A 184 53.20 -2.25 -5.40
CA ALA A 184 53.84 -1.15 -6.08
C ALA A 184 53.20 0.19 -5.74
N PRO A 185 53.62 0.88 -4.65
CA PRO A 185 53.02 2.16 -4.24
C PRO A 185 53.14 3.24 -5.31
N VAL A 186 54.16 3.22 -6.15
CA VAL A 186 54.32 4.18 -7.25
C VAL A 186 53.23 4.07 -8.29
N LEU A 187 52.74 2.87 -8.61
CA LEU A 187 51.64 2.68 -9.56
C LEU A 187 50.28 3.17 -9.00
N CYS A 188 50.15 3.26 -7.68
CA CYS A 188 48.97 3.81 -7.06
C CYS A 188 48.74 5.31 -7.38
N LEU A 189 49.79 6.05 -7.73
CA LEU A 189 49.69 7.45 -8.14
C LEU A 189 48.80 7.65 -9.37
N ILE A 190 48.70 6.65 -10.25
CA ILE A 190 47.80 6.67 -11.41
C ILE A 190 46.31 6.83 -10.93
N PHE A 191 45.94 6.18 -9.82
CA PHE A 191 44.56 6.23 -9.29
C PHE A 191 44.25 7.56 -8.59
N ILE A 192 45.26 8.28 -8.09
CA ILE A 192 45.10 9.64 -7.53
C ILE A 192 44.60 10.60 -8.61
N VAL A 193 44.96 10.36 -9.87
CA VAL A 193 44.53 11.19 -11.02
C VAL A 193 43.23 10.64 -11.62
N THR A 194 43.17 9.34 -11.85
CA THR A 194 42.05 8.71 -12.60
C THR A 194 40.77 8.66 -11.82
N ILE A 195 40.80 8.48 -10.47
CA ILE A 195 39.58 8.46 -9.66
C ILE A 195 38.88 9.82 -9.63
N PRO A 196 39.55 10.95 -9.30
CA PRO A 196 38.91 12.26 -9.40
C PRO A 196 38.34 12.54 -10.79
N LEU A 197 39.06 12.12 -11.85
CA LEU A 197 38.60 12.27 -13.23
C LEU A 197 37.30 11.48 -13.47
N ILE A 198 37.20 10.21 -13.02
CA ILE A 198 35.99 9.40 -13.11
C ILE A 198 34.84 10.09 -12.37
N ILE A 199 35.06 10.52 -11.13
CA ILE A 199 34.05 11.20 -10.31
C ILE A 199 33.57 12.49 -11.00
N PHE A 200 34.48 13.29 -11.52
CA PHE A 200 34.16 14.53 -12.21
C PHE A 200 33.32 14.28 -13.46
N VAL A 201 33.75 13.37 -14.33
CA VAL A 201 33.03 13.02 -15.57
C VAL A 201 31.68 12.43 -15.28
N THR A 202 31.62 11.48 -14.33
CA THR A 202 30.34 10.87 -13.92
C THR A 202 29.39 11.93 -13.38
N ARG A 203 29.86 12.83 -12.49
CA ARG A 203 29.02 13.90 -11.93
C ARG A 203 28.51 14.87 -13.01
N GLN A 204 29.35 15.22 -13.96
CA GLN A 204 28.99 16.10 -15.08
C GLN A 204 27.95 15.43 -15.98
N ARG A 205 28.13 14.15 -16.33
CA ARG A 205 27.17 13.37 -17.12
C ARG A 205 25.85 13.19 -16.39
N THR A 206 25.87 12.76 -15.14
CA THR A 206 24.66 12.56 -14.33
C THR A 206 23.84 13.84 -14.19
N ARG A 207 24.48 15.00 -14.07
CA ARG A 207 23.76 16.29 -14.04
C ARG A 207 22.98 16.56 -15.33
N LYS A 208 23.46 16.13 -16.49
CA LYS A 208 22.78 16.27 -17.77
C LYS A 208 21.67 15.22 -17.95
N VAL A 209 21.91 14.01 -17.52
CA VAL A 209 21.01 12.86 -17.68
C VAL A 209 19.80 12.92 -16.73
N ARG A 210 19.99 13.38 -15.50
CA ARG A 210 18.95 13.42 -14.48
C ARG A 210 17.65 14.16 -14.89
N PRO A 211 17.68 15.36 -15.49
CA PRO A 211 16.45 16.02 -15.95
C PRO A 211 15.76 15.27 -17.08
N LEU A 212 16.50 14.57 -17.96
CA LEU A 212 15.94 13.76 -19.02
C LEU A 212 15.17 12.56 -18.47
N PHE A 213 15.70 11.86 -17.46
CA PHE A 213 14.98 10.79 -16.79
C PHE A 213 13.72 11.30 -16.06
N HIS A 214 13.76 12.53 -15.54
CA HIS A 214 12.58 13.14 -14.93
C HIS A 214 11.50 13.44 -15.98
N GLU A 215 11.90 13.99 -17.14
CA GLU A 215 10.99 14.24 -18.26
C GLU A 215 10.41 12.93 -18.82
N ARG A 216 11.22 11.89 -18.98
CA ARG A 216 10.78 10.54 -19.34
C ARG A 216 9.68 10.03 -18.38
N SER A 217 9.93 10.10 -17.07
CA SER A 217 8.96 9.68 -16.06
C SER A 217 7.68 10.50 -16.12
N ARG A 218 7.78 11.82 -16.35
CA ARG A 218 6.63 12.72 -16.50
C ARG A 218 5.79 12.35 -17.72
N ARG A 219 6.42 12.14 -18.89
CA ARG A 219 5.70 11.79 -20.13
C ARG A 219 5.05 10.42 -20.04
N LEU A 220 5.74 9.44 -19.46
CA LEU A 220 5.17 8.11 -19.22
C LEU A 220 3.97 8.19 -18.25
N GLY A 221 4.04 9.02 -17.21
CA GLY A 221 2.91 9.25 -16.30
C GLY A 221 1.69 9.85 -17.00
N LEU A 222 1.91 10.80 -17.93
CA LEU A 222 0.84 11.39 -18.74
C LEU A 222 0.21 10.38 -19.72
N LEU A 223 1.02 9.51 -20.32
CA LEU A 223 0.55 8.43 -21.20
C LEU A 223 -0.30 7.43 -20.42
N ASN A 224 0.20 6.96 -19.27
CA ASN A 224 -0.52 6.01 -18.43
C ASN A 224 -1.85 6.58 -17.90
N GLY A 225 -1.87 7.84 -17.45
CA GLY A 225 -3.10 8.50 -17.01
C GLY A 225 -4.13 8.64 -18.15
N PHE A 226 -3.67 8.94 -19.37
CA PHE A 226 -4.54 8.96 -20.54
C PHE A 226 -5.08 7.57 -20.87
N ALA A 227 -4.25 6.53 -20.83
CA ALA A 227 -4.67 5.15 -21.08
C ALA A 227 -5.71 4.69 -20.04
N GLU A 228 -5.48 4.98 -18.76
CA GLU A 228 -6.42 4.66 -17.67
C GLU A 228 -7.78 5.35 -17.87
N GLU A 229 -7.77 6.65 -18.23
CA GLU A 229 -8.99 7.42 -18.52
C GLU A 229 -9.77 6.79 -19.69
N MET A 230 -9.08 6.47 -20.79
CA MET A 230 -9.71 5.91 -21.98
C MET A 230 -10.23 4.48 -21.75
N LEU A 231 -9.50 3.64 -21.01
CA LEU A 231 -9.96 2.29 -20.65
C LEU A 231 -11.17 2.35 -19.71
N SER A 232 -11.18 3.26 -18.75
CA SER A 232 -12.33 3.48 -17.88
C SER A 232 -13.55 3.99 -18.65
N GLY A 233 -13.33 4.83 -19.67
CA GLY A 233 -14.35 5.36 -20.56
C GLY A 233 -14.67 4.48 -21.78
N HIS A 234 -14.18 3.23 -21.85
CA HIS A 234 -14.25 2.40 -23.06
C HIS A 234 -15.67 2.24 -23.63
N LYS A 235 -16.67 2.03 -22.75
CA LYS A 235 -18.09 1.92 -23.18
C LYS A 235 -18.57 3.21 -23.89
N THR A 236 -18.15 4.37 -23.40
CA THR A 236 -18.50 5.67 -24.01
C THR A 236 -17.82 5.83 -25.35
N ILE A 237 -16.52 5.47 -25.46
CA ILE A 237 -15.79 5.52 -26.74
C ILE A 237 -16.50 4.67 -27.79
N LYS A 238 -16.87 3.43 -27.42
CA LYS A 238 -17.62 2.52 -28.30
C LYS A 238 -18.99 3.06 -28.69
N ALA A 239 -19.74 3.62 -27.73
CA ALA A 239 -21.08 4.15 -28.00
C ALA A 239 -21.08 5.34 -28.98
N TYR A 240 -20.00 6.13 -29.01
CA TYR A 240 -19.86 7.28 -29.89
C TYR A 240 -18.98 7.02 -31.12
N GLY A 241 -18.45 5.81 -31.34
CA GLY A 241 -17.60 5.46 -32.47
C GLY A 241 -16.33 6.31 -32.57
N GLN A 242 -15.70 6.63 -31.43
CA GLN A 242 -14.55 7.54 -31.36
C GLN A 242 -13.19 6.81 -31.28
N GLU A 243 -13.13 5.52 -31.62
CA GLU A 243 -11.94 4.71 -31.49
C GLU A 243 -10.74 5.30 -32.24
N ASP A 244 -10.92 5.66 -33.50
CA ASP A 244 -9.85 6.19 -34.36
C ASP A 244 -9.31 7.53 -33.80
N THR A 245 -10.20 8.38 -33.28
CA THR A 245 -9.81 9.65 -32.67
C THR A 245 -8.97 9.42 -31.40
N ILE A 246 -9.36 8.44 -30.60
CA ILE A 246 -8.63 8.10 -29.36
C ILE A 246 -7.30 7.45 -29.66
N ILE A 247 -7.24 6.56 -30.67
CA ILE A 247 -5.99 5.94 -31.13
C ILE A 247 -5.01 7.02 -31.60
N ALA A 248 -5.46 7.98 -32.42
CA ALA A 248 -4.60 9.06 -32.89
C ALA A 248 -4.05 9.93 -31.73
N ARG A 249 -4.88 10.22 -30.71
CA ARG A 249 -4.43 10.94 -29.50
C ARG A 249 -3.47 10.13 -28.64
N PHE A 250 -3.69 8.82 -28.54
CA PHE A 250 -2.77 7.92 -27.85
C PHE A 250 -1.42 7.88 -28.55
N ASP A 251 -1.41 7.73 -29.89
CA ASP A 251 -0.18 7.70 -30.69
C ASP A 251 0.64 8.98 -30.54
N GLN A 252 -0.02 10.15 -30.52
CA GLN A 252 0.67 11.42 -30.26
C GLN A 252 1.37 11.41 -28.89
N LYS A 253 0.65 11.03 -27.81
CA LYS A 253 1.21 10.98 -26.45
C LYS A 253 2.28 9.90 -26.31
N ASN A 254 2.10 8.77 -27.00
CA ASN A 254 3.05 7.68 -27.05
C ASN A 254 4.35 8.12 -27.73
N GLN A 255 4.26 8.84 -28.86
CA GLN A 255 5.43 9.39 -29.53
C GLN A 255 6.20 10.37 -28.63
N GLU A 256 5.51 11.28 -27.93
CA GLU A 256 6.14 12.17 -26.95
C GLU A 256 6.85 11.41 -25.82
N ALA A 257 6.28 10.29 -25.37
CA ALA A 257 6.90 9.44 -24.34
C ALA A 257 8.10 8.67 -24.91
N VAL A 258 8.02 8.18 -26.16
CA VAL A 258 9.12 7.50 -26.88
C VAL A 258 10.30 8.46 -27.09
N ASP A 259 10.05 9.68 -27.53
CA ASP A 259 11.10 10.68 -27.75
C ASP A 259 11.82 11.02 -26.44
N ALA A 260 11.08 11.21 -25.35
CA ALA A 260 11.65 11.45 -24.03
C ALA A 260 12.42 10.22 -23.49
N TYR A 261 11.92 9.01 -23.79
CA TYR A 261 12.60 7.75 -23.46
C TYR A 261 13.91 7.63 -24.20
N TYR A 262 13.90 7.84 -25.53
CA TYR A 262 15.06 7.75 -26.40
C TYR A 262 16.17 8.70 -25.94
N GLU A 263 15.85 9.98 -25.71
CA GLU A 263 16.84 10.98 -25.29
C GLU A 263 17.43 10.65 -23.89
N ALA A 264 16.59 10.23 -22.95
CA ALA A 264 17.03 9.84 -21.61
C ALA A 264 17.94 8.59 -21.66
N ASP A 265 17.55 7.56 -22.40
CA ASP A 265 18.32 6.32 -22.52
C ASP A 265 19.61 6.51 -23.33
N TYR A 266 19.56 7.26 -24.43
CA TYR A 266 20.74 7.57 -25.22
C TYR A 266 21.83 8.25 -24.36
N GLN A 267 21.47 9.32 -23.66
CA GLN A 267 22.41 10.04 -22.80
C GLN A 267 22.81 9.21 -21.56
N GLY A 268 21.89 8.43 -21.02
CA GLY A 268 22.12 7.54 -19.88
C GLY A 268 23.10 6.42 -20.20
N THR A 269 22.91 5.78 -21.35
CA THR A 269 23.76 4.67 -21.81
C THR A 269 25.20 5.09 -22.06
N LEU A 270 25.47 6.36 -22.42
CA LEU A 270 26.82 6.88 -22.63
C LEU A 270 27.64 6.99 -21.34
N VAL A 271 27.02 6.99 -20.17
CA VAL A 271 27.75 7.10 -18.88
C VAL A 271 28.66 5.89 -18.67
N GLY A 272 28.13 4.67 -18.85
CA GLY A 272 28.88 3.42 -18.67
C GLY A 272 30.15 3.34 -19.53
N PRO A 273 30.05 3.40 -20.87
CA PRO A 273 31.21 3.37 -21.79
C PRO A 273 32.23 4.47 -21.51
N THR A 274 31.78 5.68 -21.10
CA THR A 274 32.72 6.77 -20.77
C THR A 274 33.55 6.42 -19.53
N VAL A 275 32.95 5.90 -18.48
CA VAL A 275 33.66 5.43 -17.27
C VAL A 275 34.57 4.26 -17.61
N GLN A 276 34.08 3.30 -18.41
CA GLN A 276 34.86 2.13 -18.85
C GLN A 276 36.09 2.53 -19.66
N PHE A 277 35.96 3.57 -20.52
CA PHE A 277 37.11 4.10 -21.28
C PHE A 277 38.21 4.64 -20.34
N ILE A 278 37.85 5.44 -19.33
CA ILE A 278 38.80 5.96 -18.34
C ILE A 278 39.42 4.81 -17.53
N ASN A 279 38.66 3.80 -17.15
CA ASN A 279 39.18 2.63 -16.46
C ASN A 279 40.17 1.84 -17.32
N ASN A 280 39.87 1.63 -18.61
CA ASN A 280 40.79 0.94 -19.53
C ASN A 280 42.04 1.75 -19.80
N LEU A 281 41.95 3.10 -19.89
CA LEU A 281 43.11 3.97 -19.99
C LEU A 281 43.98 3.86 -18.74
N SER A 282 43.38 3.89 -17.56
CA SER A 282 44.09 3.68 -16.28
C SER A 282 44.82 2.34 -16.25
N LEU A 283 44.16 1.27 -16.71
CA LEU A 283 44.73 -0.07 -16.79
C LEU A 283 45.91 -0.13 -17.77
N SER A 284 45.78 0.51 -18.93
CA SER A 284 46.87 0.63 -19.92
C SER A 284 48.08 1.36 -19.35
N MET A 285 47.85 2.46 -18.60
CA MET A 285 48.92 3.17 -17.90
C MET A 285 49.59 2.30 -16.83
N VAL A 286 48.81 1.56 -16.03
CA VAL A 286 49.33 0.60 -15.03
C VAL A 286 50.23 -0.43 -15.70
N THR A 287 49.81 -0.98 -16.84
CA THR A 287 50.58 -2.00 -17.56
C THR A 287 51.88 -1.40 -18.16
N ALA A 288 51.79 -0.21 -18.78
CA ALA A 288 52.95 0.45 -19.38
C ALA A 288 54.01 0.88 -18.33
N PHE A 289 53.55 1.57 -17.27
CA PHE A 289 54.46 1.95 -16.17
C PHE A 289 54.94 0.74 -15.36
N GLY A 290 54.11 -0.29 -15.21
CA GLY A 290 54.52 -1.56 -14.63
C GLY A 290 55.61 -2.26 -15.42
N ALA A 291 55.53 -2.28 -16.76
CA ALA A 291 56.57 -2.81 -17.62
C ALA A 291 57.89 -2.03 -17.48
N LEU A 292 57.82 -0.68 -17.38
CA LEU A 292 59.01 0.13 -17.10
C LEU A 292 59.66 -0.23 -15.75
N LEU A 293 58.86 -0.38 -14.69
CA LEU A 293 59.37 -0.77 -13.37
C LEU A 293 59.98 -2.20 -13.37
N PHE A 294 59.42 -3.09 -14.18
CA PHE A 294 59.98 -4.43 -14.40
C PHE A 294 61.36 -4.35 -15.09
N LEU A 295 61.50 -3.54 -16.14
CA LEU A 295 62.78 -3.35 -16.81
C LEU A 295 63.85 -2.79 -15.88
N PHE A 296 63.46 -1.96 -14.90
CA PHE A 296 64.35 -1.48 -13.83
C PHE A 296 64.57 -2.47 -12.68
N GLY A 297 64.05 -3.70 -12.79
CA GLY A 297 64.19 -4.76 -11.78
C GLY A 297 63.47 -4.49 -10.44
N ARG A 298 62.48 -3.57 -10.41
CA ARG A 298 61.78 -3.17 -9.18
C ARG A 298 60.56 -4.02 -8.84
N ILE A 299 59.96 -4.63 -9.85
CA ILE A 299 58.79 -5.50 -9.69
C ILE A 299 58.89 -6.69 -10.66
N THR A 300 58.15 -7.76 -10.38
CA THR A 300 58.06 -8.98 -11.22
C THR A 300 56.91 -8.88 -12.23
N ILE A 301 56.86 -9.77 -13.22
CA ILE A 301 55.73 -9.89 -14.16
C ILE A 301 54.47 -10.31 -13.42
N GLY A 302 54.57 -11.23 -12.44
CA GLY A 302 53.46 -11.61 -11.58
C GLY A 302 52.93 -10.44 -10.75
N ASN A 303 53.78 -9.55 -10.29
CA ASN A 303 53.36 -8.32 -9.61
C ASN A 303 52.55 -7.39 -10.53
N ILE A 304 52.91 -7.24 -11.81
CA ILE A 304 52.13 -6.47 -12.80
C ILE A 304 50.74 -7.11 -12.98
N SER A 305 50.69 -8.44 -13.13
CA SER A 305 49.45 -9.18 -13.28
C SER A 305 48.55 -9.02 -12.05
N SER A 306 49.10 -9.26 -10.85
CA SER A 306 48.34 -9.08 -9.58
C SER A 306 47.82 -7.66 -9.44
N PHE A 307 48.64 -6.65 -9.68
CA PHE A 307 48.25 -5.24 -9.60
C PHE A 307 47.13 -4.90 -10.58
N THR A 308 47.20 -5.40 -11.81
CA THR A 308 46.18 -5.26 -12.84
C THR A 308 44.83 -5.84 -12.39
N LEU A 309 44.84 -7.04 -11.80
CA LEU A 309 43.63 -7.69 -11.25
C LEU A 309 43.06 -6.90 -10.05
N TYR A 310 43.90 -6.42 -9.15
CA TYR A 310 43.49 -5.55 -8.05
C TYR A 310 42.91 -4.21 -8.54
N SER A 311 43.51 -3.63 -9.58
CA SER A 311 43.01 -2.39 -10.20
C SER A 311 41.58 -2.53 -10.69
N ARG A 312 41.25 -3.65 -11.34
CA ARG A 312 39.86 -3.97 -11.77
C ARG A 312 38.91 -4.13 -10.57
N LYS A 313 39.33 -4.87 -9.54
CA LYS A 313 38.53 -5.07 -8.31
C LYS A 313 38.30 -3.75 -7.54
N PHE A 314 39.28 -2.83 -7.60
CA PHE A 314 39.20 -1.51 -6.96
C PHE A 314 38.24 -0.57 -7.69
N SER A 315 38.30 -0.53 -9.02
CA SER A 315 37.53 0.41 -9.84
C SER A 315 36.06 0.02 -10.01
N GLY A 316 35.71 -1.28 -9.98
CA GLY A 316 34.36 -1.78 -10.18
C GLY A 316 33.34 -1.18 -9.20
N PRO A 317 33.50 -1.37 -7.89
CA PRO A 317 32.56 -0.85 -6.89
C PRO A 317 32.41 0.67 -6.89
N ILE A 318 33.45 1.41 -7.26
CA ILE A 318 33.40 2.88 -7.36
C ILE A 318 32.42 3.30 -8.45
N SER A 319 32.39 2.56 -9.56
CA SER A 319 31.46 2.82 -10.67
C SER A 319 30.00 2.50 -10.31
N GLU A 320 29.76 1.51 -9.45
CA GLU A 320 28.44 1.08 -9.01
C GLU A 320 27.86 1.92 -7.86
N THR A 321 28.69 2.67 -7.15
CA THR A 321 28.30 3.44 -5.95
C THR A 321 27.10 4.37 -6.22
N ALA A 322 26.98 4.96 -7.41
CA ALA A 322 25.86 5.85 -7.74
C ALA A 322 24.51 5.12 -7.77
N ASN A 323 24.47 3.88 -8.26
CA ASN A 323 23.27 3.06 -8.32
C ASN A 323 22.86 2.62 -6.91
N LEU A 324 23.83 2.17 -6.10
CA LEU A 324 23.59 1.77 -4.70
C LEU A 324 23.00 2.93 -3.86
N PHE A 325 23.46 4.17 -4.08
CA PHE A 325 22.86 5.32 -3.41
C PHE A 325 21.42 5.59 -3.85
N ALA A 326 21.08 5.39 -5.12
CA ALA A 326 19.74 5.57 -5.63
C ALA A 326 18.77 4.50 -5.05
N GLU A 327 19.22 3.24 -5.01
CA GLU A 327 18.47 2.12 -4.44
C GLU A 327 18.24 2.32 -2.93
N LEU A 328 19.26 2.69 -2.18
CA LEU A 328 19.14 3.02 -0.75
C LEU A 328 18.18 4.20 -0.51
N GLN A 329 18.23 5.24 -1.34
CA GLN A 329 17.31 6.37 -1.23
C GLN A 329 15.86 5.95 -1.52
N SER A 330 15.64 5.04 -2.49
CA SER A 330 14.33 4.47 -2.78
C SER A 330 13.80 3.67 -1.59
N ALA A 331 14.64 2.81 -1.00
CA ALA A 331 14.28 2.02 0.18
C ALA A 331 13.97 2.90 1.41
N ILE A 332 14.75 3.97 1.66
CA ILE A 332 14.47 4.94 2.72
C ILE A 332 13.12 5.62 2.48
N SER A 333 12.79 5.96 1.24
CA SER A 333 11.52 6.60 0.90
C SER A 333 10.34 5.63 1.09
N ALA A 334 10.49 4.38 0.67
CA ALA A 334 9.52 3.32 0.90
C ALA A 334 9.32 3.06 2.40
N ALA A 335 10.41 2.92 3.16
CA ALA A 335 10.36 2.73 4.62
C ALA A 335 9.66 3.91 5.33
N ASN A 336 9.92 5.15 4.90
CA ASN A 336 9.23 6.31 5.46
C ASN A 336 7.72 6.27 5.21
N ARG A 337 7.25 5.77 4.05
CA ARG A 337 5.80 5.61 3.79
C ARG A 337 5.18 4.50 4.63
N VAL A 338 5.88 3.37 4.79
CA VAL A 338 5.42 2.25 5.63
C VAL A 338 5.40 2.65 7.10
N PHE A 339 6.47 3.29 7.60
CA PHE A 339 6.51 3.77 8.97
C PHE A 339 5.50 4.88 9.23
N GLY A 340 5.27 5.77 8.26
CA GLY A 340 4.23 6.78 8.36
C GLY A 340 2.82 6.16 8.50
N LEU A 341 2.59 4.99 7.90
CA LEU A 341 1.34 4.24 8.10
C LEU A 341 1.28 3.62 9.51
N LEU A 342 2.39 3.07 10.00
CA LEU A 342 2.48 2.50 11.36
C LEU A 342 2.42 3.56 12.47
N ASP A 343 2.70 4.82 12.15
CA ASP A 343 2.66 5.95 13.07
C ASP A 343 1.32 6.71 13.04
N GLU A 344 0.39 6.31 12.15
CA GLU A 344 -0.98 6.85 12.17
C GLU A 344 -1.65 6.50 13.51
N PRO A 345 -2.37 7.44 14.13
CA PRO A 345 -3.01 7.17 15.40
C PRO A 345 -4.11 6.11 15.24
N SER A 346 -4.08 5.08 16.08
CA SER A 346 -5.17 4.11 16.22
C SER A 346 -6.44 4.81 16.68
N GLU A 347 -7.58 4.15 16.53
CA GLU A 347 -8.83 4.61 17.11
C GLU A 347 -8.61 4.90 18.62
N PRO A 348 -9.07 6.04 19.15
CA PRO A 348 -8.86 6.39 20.55
C PRO A 348 -9.32 5.26 21.47
N ALA A 349 -8.51 4.92 22.46
CA ALA A 349 -8.90 3.95 23.49
C ALA A 349 -10.13 4.47 24.23
N ASP A 350 -11.00 3.55 24.63
CA ASP A 350 -12.14 3.89 25.50
C ASP A 350 -11.61 4.32 26.88
N ASP A 351 -12.38 5.17 27.56
CA ASP A 351 -12.06 5.59 28.92
C ASP A 351 -11.96 4.36 29.83
N PRO A 352 -11.01 4.31 30.80
CA PRO A 352 -10.91 3.20 31.75
C PRO A 352 -12.21 2.93 32.53
N ASP A 353 -13.00 3.98 32.76
CA ASP A 353 -14.28 3.94 33.48
C ASP A 353 -15.48 3.88 32.53
N ALA A 354 -15.26 3.62 31.23
CA ALA A 354 -16.34 3.54 30.24
C ALA A 354 -17.34 2.43 30.58
N ALA A 355 -18.62 2.78 30.58
CA ALA A 355 -19.69 1.85 30.85
C ALA A 355 -19.79 0.79 29.71
N PHE A 356 -20.14 -0.43 30.06
CA PHE A 356 -20.45 -1.48 29.10
C PHE A 356 -21.96 -1.59 28.96
N ILE A 357 -22.48 -1.35 27.76
CA ILE A 357 -23.90 -1.56 27.43
C ILE A 357 -24.08 -3.03 27.09
N ASP A 358 -24.67 -3.81 27.99
CA ASP A 358 -24.84 -5.26 27.78
C ASP A 358 -25.97 -5.55 26.80
N THR A 359 -27.19 -5.11 27.11
CA THR A 359 -28.36 -5.28 26.25
C THR A 359 -29.21 -4.01 26.31
N ALA A 360 -29.33 -3.33 25.17
CA ALA A 360 -30.16 -2.14 25.07
C ALA A 360 -31.65 -2.49 24.88
N GLU A 361 -32.56 -1.67 25.43
CA GLU A 361 -33.97 -1.67 25.06
C GLU A 361 -34.16 -1.01 23.70
N GLY A 362 -33.34 -0.02 23.38
CA GLY A 362 -33.24 0.60 22.08
C GLY A 362 -33.81 2.01 22.02
N SER A 363 -33.90 2.79 23.14
CA SER A 363 -34.11 4.22 23.00
C SER A 363 -32.82 4.92 22.56
N VAL A 364 -32.96 5.93 21.70
CA VAL A 364 -31.82 6.70 21.20
C VAL A 364 -32.16 8.19 21.23
N ASP A 365 -31.30 8.96 21.90
CA ASP A 365 -31.44 10.40 22.01
C ASP A 365 -30.22 11.12 21.48
N PHE A 366 -30.46 12.17 20.67
CA PHE A 366 -29.44 13.14 20.25
C PHE A 366 -29.82 14.50 20.85
N ASP A 367 -28.90 15.13 21.53
CA ASP A 367 -29.11 16.44 22.11
C ASP A 367 -28.06 17.43 21.62
N GLN A 368 -28.50 18.49 20.93
CA GLN A 368 -27.68 19.58 20.39
C GLN A 368 -26.42 19.12 19.69
N LEU A 369 -26.54 18.10 18.82
CA LEU A 369 -25.42 17.43 18.17
C LEU A 369 -24.82 18.32 17.07
N HIS A 370 -23.53 18.62 17.19
CA HIS A 370 -22.73 19.33 16.19
C HIS A 370 -21.57 18.46 15.70
N PHE A 371 -21.29 18.52 14.42
CA PHE A 371 -20.20 17.69 13.85
C PHE A 371 -19.59 18.29 12.58
N SER A 372 -18.26 18.10 12.44
CA SER A 372 -17.44 18.47 11.28
C SER A 372 -16.45 17.36 10.94
N TYR A 373 -16.41 16.87 9.68
CA TYR A 373 -15.31 15.98 9.23
C TYR A 373 -13.97 16.71 9.14
N ILE A 374 -14.02 18.02 8.86
CA ILE A 374 -12.86 18.90 8.75
C ILE A 374 -13.12 20.11 9.65
N LYS A 375 -12.20 20.39 10.57
CA LYS A 375 -12.32 21.55 11.47
C LYS A 375 -12.64 22.84 10.69
N GLY A 376 -13.72 23.50 11.08
CA GLY A 376 -14.19 24.75 10.45
C GLY A 376 -15.21 24.58 9.32
N THR A 377 -15.58 23.33 8.96
CA THR A 377 -16.67 23.05 8.01
C THR A 377 -17.70 22.17 8.69
N GLU A 378 -18.63 22.80 9.38
CA GLU A 378 -19.67 22.10 10.11
C GLU A 378 -20.66 21.43 9.14
N ILE A 379 -21.02 20.18 9.44
CA ILE A 379 -21.93 19.34 8.64
C ILE A 379 -23.25 19.13 9.34
N LEU A 380 -23.26 19.05 10.68
CA LEU A 380 -24.50 18.96 11.47
C LEU A 380 -24.58 20.11 12.45
N HIS A 381 -25.74 20.77 12.51
CA HIS A 381 -25.97 22.03 13.21
C HIS A 381 -27.03 21.84 14.31
N GLY A 382 -26.65 21.36 15.51
CA GLY A 382 -27.54 21.27 16.67
C GLY A 382 -28.72 20.30 16.47
N ILE A 383 -28.42 19.07 16.05
CA ILE A 383 -29.44 18.04 15.77
C ILE A 383 -30.03 17.49 17.08
N ASN A 384 -31.35 17.48 17.18
CA ASN A 384 -32.11 16.89 18.29
C ASN A 384 -33.01 15.79 17.73
N ILE A 385 -32.85 14.54 18.20
CA ILE A 385 -33.63 13.38 17.79
C ILE A 385 -33.99 12.60 19.05
N HIS A 386 -35.23 12.09 19.10
CA HIS A 386 -35.68 11.17 20.12
C HIS A 386 -36.35 9.99 19.44
N ALA A 387 -35.79 8.79 19.56
CA ALA A 387 -36.32 7.55 19.04
C ALA A 387 -36.65 6.60 20.20
N LYS A 388 -37.90 6.07 20.20
CA LYS A 388 -38.39 5.14 21.23
C LYS A 388 -37.99 3.70 20.88
N PRO A 389 -37.88 2.79 21.88
CA PRO A 389 -37.69 1.36 21.61
C PRO A 389 -38.66 0.79 20.60
N GLY A 390 -38.17 0.05 19.63
CA GLY A 390 -38.94 -0.58 18.56
C GLY A 390 -39.52 0.36 17.49
N GLN A 391 -39.15 1.65 17.51
CA GLN A 391 -39.60 2.65 16.55
C GLN A 391 -38.81 2.62 15.25
N MET A 392 -39.53 2.78 14.13
CA MET A 392 -38.91 2.94 12.82
C MET A 392 -38.73 4.44 12.50
N VAL A 393 -37.51 4.90 12.41
CA VAL A 393 -37.13 6.29 12.16
C VAL A 393 -36.56 6.41 10.75
N ALA A 394 -37.24 7.12 9.85
CA ALA A 394 -36.79 7.38 8.49
C ALA A 394 -36.06 8.73 8.41
N ILE A 395 -34.85 8.73 7.87
CA ILE A 395 -34.05 9.94 7.65
C ILE A 395 -34.12 10.28 6.16
N VAL A 396 -34.72 11.45 5.84
CA VAL A 396 -34.93 11.93 4.48
C VAL A 396 -34.29 13.29 4.25
N GLY A 397 -33.93 13.59 3.01
CA GLY A 397 -33.33 14.88 2.62
C GLY A 397 -32.50 14.78 1.36
N PRO A 398 -32.09 15.89 0.77
CA PRO A 398 -31.25 15.90 -0.44
C PRO A 398 -29.87 15.27 -0.20
N THR A 399 -29.17 14.97 -1.30
CA THR A 399 -27.79 14.50 -1.20
C THR A 399 -26.91 15.57 -0.54
N GLY A 400 -26.07 15.17 0.41
CA GLY A 400 -25.24 16.09 1.19
C GLY A 400 -25.95 16.74 2.40
N ALA A 401 -27.19 16.35 2.73
CA ALA A 401 -27.92 16.89 3.89
C ALA A 401 -27.40 16.40 5.27
N GLY A 402 -26.46 15.44 5.31
CA GLY A 402 -25.93 14.91 6.57
C GLY A 402 -26.52 13.55 7.03
N LYS A 403 -27.35 12.89 6.20
CA LYS A 403 -28.02 11.62 6.55
C LYS A 403 -27.03 10.51 6.99
N THR A 404 -26.04 10.21 6.16
CA THR A 404 -25.00 9.21 6.45
C THR A 404 -24.12 9.63 7.64
N THR A 405 -23.95 10.93 7.86
CA THR A 405 -23.19 11.47 8.99
C THR A 405 -23.87 11.13 10.33
N ILE A 406 -25.20 11.18 10.43
CA ILE A 406 -25.94 10.76 11.63
C ILE A 406 -25.65 9.28 11.93
N ILE A 407 -25.68 8.42 10.92
CA ILE A 407 -25.39 6.99 11.07
C ILE A 407 -23.95 6.77 11.53
N ASN A 408 -22.99 7.48 10.94
CA ASN A 408 -21.58 7.36 11.32
C ASN A 408 -21.33 7.77 12.78
N LEU A 409 -22.04 8.77 13.28
CA LEU A 409 -21.96 9.20 14.67
C LEU A 409 -22.66 8.22 15.61
N LEU A 410 -23.81 7.68 15.21
CA LEU A 410 -24.55 6.68 15.99
C LEU A 410 -23.72 5.40 16.20
N MET A 411 -22.99 4.96 15.16
CA MET A 411 -22.04 3.85 15.24
C MET A 411 -20.71 4.21 15.93
N ARG A 412 -20.56 5.46 16.34
CA ARG A 412 -19.33 5.98 16.91
C ARG A 412 -18.09 5.67 16.02
N PHE A 413 -18.26 5.77 14.67
CA PHE A 413 -17.16 5.78 13.72
C PHE A 413 -16.43 7.12 13.73
N TYR A 414 -17.13 8.16 14.18
CA TYR A 414 -16.62 9.50 14.45
C TYR A 414 -17.19 9.97 15.80
N ASP A 415 -16.42 10.77 16.50
CA ASP A 415 -16.86 11.41 17.74
C ASP A 415 -17.45 12.79 17.40
N PRO A 416 -18.54 13.27 18.03
CA PRO A 416 -19.14 14.58 17.76
C PRO A 416 -18.23 15.72 18.24
N ASP A 417 -18.36 16.92 17.62
CA ASP A 417 -17.65 18.13 18.07
C ASP A 417 -18.25 18.66 19.38
N SER A 418 -19.57 18.59 19.53
CA SER A 418 -20.32 18.93 20.75
C SER A 418 -21.71 18.32 20.71
N GLY A 419 -22.44 18.36 21.84
CA GLY A 419 -23.68 17.66 22.03
C GLY A 419 -23.48 16.22 22.51
N THR A 420 -24.59 15.49 22.71
CA THR A 420 -24.54 14.11 23.20
C THR A 420 -25.39 13.17 22.37
N ILE A 421 -24.99 11.92 22.29
CA ILE A 421 -25.79 10.80 21.79
C ILE A 421 -25.88 9.78 22.91
N SER A 422 -27.09 9.40 23.26
CA SER A 422 -27.28 8.38 24.31
C SER A 422 -28.15 7.23 23.81
N ILE A 423 -27.85 6.03 24.31
CA ILE A 423 -28.62 4.79 24.12
C ILE A 423 -29.11 4.36 25.51
N ASP A 424 -30.44 4.32 25.66
CA ASP A 424 -31.09 4.03 26.94
C ASP A 424 -30.58 4.86 28.11
N GLY A 425 -30.29 6.18 27.82
CA GLY A 425 -29.74 7.12 28.78
C GLY A 425 -28.24 7.01 29.02
N HIS A 426 -27.55 6.04 28.41
CA HIS A 426 -26.09 5.92 28.47
C HIS A 426 -25.45 6.73 27.34
N ASP A 427 -24.63 7.73 27.67
CA ASP A 427 -23.86 8.46 26.69
C ASP A 427 -22.85 7.55 25.98
N ILE A 428 -22.91 7.52 24.64
CA ILE A 428 -22.02 6.67 23.84
C ILE A 428 -20.55 7.07 23.98
N MET A 429 -20.25 8.34 24.31
CA MET A 429 -18.88 8.82 24.53
C MET A 429 -18.27 8.25 25.82
N HIS A 430 -19.09 7.99 26.83
CA HIS A 430 -18.71 7.38 28.11
C HIS A 430 -18.97 5.87 28.16
N SER A 431 -19.32 5.25 27.04
CA SER A 431 -19.49 3.80 26.90
C SER A 431 -18.36 3.21 26.02
N THR A 432 -18.09 1.91 26.14
CA THR A 432 -17.10 1.27 25.26
C THR A 432 -17.61 1.18 23.83
N ARG A 433 -16.75 1.49 22.83
CA ARG A 433 -17.12 1.45 21.40
C ARG A 433 -17.64 0.08 20.98
N ASP A 434 -17.01 -0.98 21.46
CA ASP A 434 -17.42 -2.36 21.18
C ASP A 434 -18.84 -2.63 21.67
N SER A 435 -19.21 -2.20 22.89
CA SER A 435 -20.56 -2.37 23.43
C SER A 435 -21.60 -1.56 22.67
N VAL A 436 -21.27 -0.32 22.27
CA VAL A 436 -22.17 0.51 21.43
C VAL A 436 -22.42 -0.15 20.07
N ARG A 437 -21.36 -0.55 19.37
CA ARG A 437 -21.46 -1.18 18.05
C ARG A 437 -22.20 -2.50 18.06
N LYS A 438 -22.07 -3.28 19.12
CA LYS A 438 -22.81 -4.56 19.30
C LYS A 438 -24.32 -4.39 19.43
N GLN A 439 -24.81 -3.21 19.82
CA GLN A 439 -26.27 -2.96 19.89
C GLN A 439 -26.90 -2.84 18.51
N PHE A 440 -26.10 -2.65 17.45
CA PHE A 440 -26.59 -2.41 16.10
C PHE A 440 -26.28 -3.57 15.16
N SER A 441 -27.21 -3.91 14.30
CA SER A 441 -26.93 -4.56 13.02
C SER A 441 -27.03 -3.53 11.89
N MET A 442 -26.28 -3.74 10.80
CA MET A 442 -26.21 -2.77 9.72
C MET A 442 -26.35 -3.46 8.36
N VAL A 443 -27.20 -2.89 7.51
CA VAL A 443 -27.29 -3.24 6.08
C VAL A 443 -26.94 -2.00 5.27
N LEU A 444 -25.78 -2.02 4.64
CA LEU A 444 -25.26 -0.90 3.86
C LEU A 444 -25.77 -0.89 2.42
N GLN A 445 -25.75 0.26 1.78
CA GLN A 445 -26.03 0.43 0.35
C GLN A 445 -25.11 -0.42 -0.53
N ASP A 446 -23.80 -0.40 -0.26
CA ASP A 446 -22.83 -1.26 -0.92
C ASP A 446 -22.72 -2.58 -0.15
N THR A 447 -23.33 -3.61 -0.72
CA THR A 447 -23.34 -4.96 -0.14
C THR A 447 -21.97 -5.61 -0.27
N TRP A 448 -21.31 -5.88 0.87
CA TRP A 448 -20.02 -6.56 0.89
C TRP A 448 -20.14 -8.01 1.34
N LEU A 449 -19.67 -8.93 0.49
CA LEU A 449 -19.54 -10.35 0.81
C LEU A 449 -18.05 -10.72 0.73
N PHE A 450 -17.59 -11.48 1.71
CA PHE A 450 -16.23 -11.97 1.77
C PHE A 450 -16.03 -13.17 0.83
N GLU A 451 -14.82 -13.39 0.36
CA GLU A 451 -14.45 -14.65 -0.26
C GLU A 451 -14.57 -15.77 0.78
N GLY A 452 -15.41 -16.77 0.50
CA GLY A 452 -15.77 -17.83 1.41
C GLY A 452 -17.12 -18.42 1.06
N THR A 453 -17.60 -19.37 1.85
CA THR A 453 -18.90 -20.01 1.62
C THR A 453 -20.07 -19.08 1.91
N ILE A 454 -21.23 -19.38 1.37
CA ILE A 454 -22.49 -18.67 1.70
C ILE A 454 -22.76 -18.80 3.21
N TYR A 455 -22.52 -19.99 3.78
CA TYR A 455 -22.63 -20.22 5.22
C TYR A 455 -21.76 -19.25 6.02
N GLU A 456 -20.46 -19.17 5.73
CA GLU A 456 -19.52 -18.26 6.41
C GLU A 456 -19.93 -16.79 6.28
N ASN A 457 -20.41 -16.39 5.12
CA ASN A 457 -20.88 -15.03 4.89
C ASN A 457 -22.10 -14.66 5.72
N VAL A 458 -23.07 -15.57 5.90
CA VAL A 458 -24.25 -15.31 6.74
C VAL A 458 -23.89 -15.45 8.22
N ALA A 459 -23.13 -16.50 8.61
CA ALA A 459 -22.68 -16.75 9.97
C ALA A 459 -21.81 -15.62 10.54
N TYR A 460 -21.21 -14.78 9.68
CA TYR A 460 -20.47 -13.59 10.10
C TYR A 460 -21.26 -12.64 11.02
N GLY A 461 -22.59 -12.67 10.94
CA GLY A 461 -23.49 -11.91 11.84
C GLY A 461 -23.50 -12.40 13.29
N ASN A 462 -23.17 -13.69 13.52
CA ASN A 462 -23.10 -14.31 14.85
C ASN A 462 -22.25 -15.57 14.81
N ASP A 463 -21.04 -15.51 15.36
CA ASP A 463 -20.05 -16.62 15.35
C ASP A 463 -20.54 -17.88 16.11
N LYS A 464 -21.57 -17.75 16.95
CA LYS A 464 -22.12 -18.86 17.73
C LYS A 464 -23.30 -19.57 17.02
N ALA A 465 -23.73 -19.04 15.87
CA ALA A 465 -24.89 -19.57 15.16
C ALA A 465 -24.56 -20.90 14.47
N GLY A 466 -25.48 -21.87 14.65
CA GLY A 466 -25.39 -23.15 13.98
C GLY A 466 -25.98 -23.15 12.55
N LYS A 467 -25.86 -24.28 11.85
CA LYS A 467 -26.42 -24.44 10.49
C LYS A 467 -27.93 -24.20 10.45
N GLU A 468 -28.65 -24.65 11.45
CA GLU A 468 -30.12 -24.49 11.56
C GLU A 468 -30.50 -23.01 11.66
N ASP A 469 -29.71 -22.19 12.39
CA ASP A 469 -29.95 -20.76 12.51
C ASP A 469 -29.71 -20.04 11.18
N VAL A 470 -28.63 -20.40 10.49
CA VAL A 470 -28.30 -19.84 9.16
C VAL A 470 -29.41 -20.21 8.16
N GLU A 471 -29.89 -21.46 8.16
CA GLU A 471 -30.98 -21.87 7.28
C GLU A 471 -32.28 -21.11 7.60
N ARG A 472 -32.60 -20.93 8.88
CA ARG A 472 -33.78 -20.20 9.33
C ARG A 472 -33.78 -18.76 8.83
N VAL A 473 -32.69 -18.03 9.00
CA VAL A 473 -32.62 -16.64 8.53
C VAL A 473 -32.56 -16.53 7.01
N CYS A 474 -31.94 -17.49 6.31
CA CYS A 474 -31.95 -17.53 4.85
C CYS A 474 -33.35 -17.84 4.29
N LYS A 475 -34.18 -18.61 5.00
CA LYS A 475 -35.61 -18.81 4.66
C LYS A 475 -36.38 -17.50 4.85
N ALA A 476 -36.18 -16.81 5.97
CA ALA A 476 -36.81 -15.51 6.24
C ALA A 476 -36.39 -14.44 5.23
N ALA A 477 -35.15 -14.48 4.75
CA ALA A 477 -34.62 -13.58 3.71
C ALA A 477 -34.90 -14.06 2.28
N HIS A 478 -35.75 -15.05 2.05
CA HIS A 478 -36.10 -15.60 0.73
C HIS A 478 -34.91 -16.09 -0.11
N MET A 479 -33.82 -16.52 0.54
CA MET A 479 -32.61 -16.99 -0.13
C MET A 479 -32.43 -18.51 -0.10
N HIS A 480 -33.15 -19.24 0.76
CA HIS A 480 -32.96 -20.68 0.96
C HIS A 480 -33.09 -21.47 -0.34
N ASP A 481 -34.17 -21.28 -1.08
CA ASP A 481 -34.47 -22.05 -2.30
C ASP A 481 -33.44 -21.79 -3.39
N PHE A 482 -33.01 -20.54 -3.52
CA PHE A 482 -31.89 -20.19 -4.42
C PHE A 482 -30.58 -20.89 -4.00
N ILE A 483 -30.24 -20.85 -2.71
CA ILE A 483 -29.04 -21.51 -2.20
C ILE A 483 -29.09 -23.01 -2.45
N MET A 484 -30.21 -23.65 -2.21
CA MET A 484 -30.39 -25.09 -2.45
C MET A 484 -30.41 -25.48 -3.94
N SER A 485 -30.68 -24.55 -4.83
CA SER A 485 -30.53 -24.74 -6.28
C SER A 485 -29.09 -24.77 -6.76
N LEU A 486 -28.15 -24.27 -5.94
CA LEU A 486 -26.71 -24.28 -6.23
C LEU A 486 -26.12 -25.67 -5.98
N LYS A 487 -25.13 -26.07 -6.78
CA LYS A 487 -24.52 -27.42 -6.72
C LYS A 487 -24.04 -27.82 -5.32
N ASN A 488 -23.52 -26.88 -4.54
CA ASN A 488 -22.95 -27.12 -3.20
C ASN A 488 -23.82 -26.50 -2.09
N GLY A 489 -25.04 -26.00 -2.39
CA GLY A 489 -25.90 -25.38 -1.38
C GLY A 489 -25.19 -24.28 -0.58
N TYR A 490 -25.29 -24.34 0.74
CA TYR A 490 -24.63 -23.38 1.66
C TYR A 490 -23.12 -23.42 1.64
N ASP A 491 -22.49 -24.52 1.19
CA ASP A 491 -21.04 -24.64 1.06
C ASP A 491 -20.52 -24.08 -0.29
N THR A 492 -21.38 -23.42 -1.06
CA THR A 492 -20.98 -22.73 -2.29
C THR A 492 -20.09 -21.55 -1.97
N VAL A 493 -18.88 -21.55 -2.53
CA VAL A 493 -17.89 -20.48 -2.33
C VAL A 493 -18.20 -19.29 -3.22
N LEU A 494 -18.31 -18.12 -2.60
CA LEU A 494 -18.48 -16.83 -3.25
C LEU A 494 -17.09 -16.28 -3.59
N THR A 495 -16.83 -16.04 -4.87
CA THR A 495 -15.61 -15.37 -5.37
C THR A 495 -16.01 -14.31 -6.36
N ASP A 496 -15.17 -13.30 -6.58
CA ASP A 496 -15.43 -12.25 -7.59
C ASP A 496 -15.64 -12.81 -9.01
N SER A 497 -15.10 -13.99 -9.30
CA SER A 497 -15.16 -14.67 -10.60
C SER A 497 -16.02 -15.95 -10.61
N GLY A 498 -16.60 -16.38 -9.47
CA GLY A 498 -17.17 -17.71 -9.33
C GLY A 498 -18.67 -17.80 -9.60
N VAL A 499 -19.50 -17.52 -8.61
CA VAL A 499 -20.94 -17.65 -8.75
C VAL A 499 -21.54 -16.31 -9.14
N ASN A 500 -22.28 -16.28 -10.27
CA ASN A 500 -23.05 -15.10 -10.68
C ASN A 500 -24.23 -14.87 -9.74
N ILE A 501 -23.97 -14.21 -8.61
CA ILE A 501 -25.02 -13.75 -7.70
C ILE A 501 -25.44 -12.34 -8.12
N SER A 502 -26.73 -12.14 -8.35
CA SER A 502 -27.27 -10.83 -8.69
C SER A 502 -27.09 -9.83 -7.53
N LYS A 503 -27.11 -8.53 -7.85
CA LYS A 503 -27.00 -7.48 -6.84
C LYS A 503 -28.09 -7.61 -5.76
N GLY A 504 -29.32 -7.97 -6.16
CA GLY A 504 -30.42 -8.22 -5.23
C GLY A 504 -30.18 -9.43 -4.31
N GLN A 505 -29.65 -10.52 -4.87
CA GLN A 505 -29.30 -11.70 -4.07
C GLN A 505 -28.16 -11.40 -3.07
N LYS A 506 -27.17 -10.60 -3.45
CA LYS A 506 -26.14 -10.12 -2.50
C LYS A 506 -26.77 -9.34 -1.35
N GLN A 507 -27.74 -8.49 -1.66
CA GLN A 507 -28.47 -7.70 -0.65
C GLN A 507 -29.28 -8.60 0.29
N LEU A 508 -30.00 -9.60 -0.24
CA LEU A 508 -30.74 -10.57 0.59
C LEU A 508 -29.82 -11.38 1.51
N LEU A 509 -28.60 -11.74 1.06
CA LEU A 509 -27.61 -12.39 1.93
C LEU A 509 -27.10 -11.47 3.05
N THR A 510 -26.92 -10.17 2.77
CA THR A 510 -26.56 -9.22 3.83
C THR A 510 -27.70 -8.96 4.81
N ILE A 511 -28.93 -8.99 4.35
CA ILE A 511 -30.12 -8.97 5.22
C ILE A 511 -30.17 -10.23 6.11
N ALA A 512 -29.95 -11.43 5.54
CA ALA A 512 -29.86 -12.67 6.31
C ALA A 512 -28.76 -12.61 7.39
N ARG A 513 -27.59 -12.04 7.06
CA ARG A 513 -26.51 -11.77 8.03
C ARG A 513 -26.98 -10.87 9.17
N ALA A 514 -27.71 -9.81 8.86
CA ALA A 514 -28.25 -8.89 9.86
C ALA A 514 -29.37 -9.50 10.70
N MET A 515 -30.19 -10.42 10.14
CA MET A 515 -31.19 -11.19 10.88
C MET A 515 -30.56 -12.15 11.89
N LEU A 516 -29.38 -12.66 11.60
CA LEU A 516 -28.66 -13.59 12.48
C LEU A 516 -28.01 -12.87 13.68
N SER A 517 -27.79 -11.57 13.58
CA SER A 517 -27.30 -10.74 14.67
C SER A 517 -28.41 -10.56 15.73
N ASP A 518 -28.04 -10.73 17.00
CA ASP A 518 -28.97 -10.57 18.15
C ASP A 518 -29.11 -9.11 18.61
N SER A 519 -28.94 -8.16 17.72
CA SER A 519 -29.00 -6.72 18.01
C SER A 519 -30.44 -6.23 18.13
N ARG A 520 -30.69 -5.31 19.06
CA ARG A 520 -31.99 -4.66 19.27
C ARG A 520 -32.21 -3.44 18.37
N MET A 521 -31.15 -2.93 17.79
CA MET A 521 -31.19 -1.77 16.93
C MET A 521 -30.69 -2.11 15.53
N LEU A 522 -31.19 -1.41 14.52
CA LEU A 522 -30.92 -1.68 13.13
C LEU A 522 -30.64 -0.37 12.38
N ILE A 523 -29.63 -0.41 11.54
CA ILE A 523 -29.31 0.66 10.60
C ILE A 523 -29.46 0.13 9.18
N LEU A 524 -30.29 0.81 8.38
CA LEU A 524 -30.53 0.48 6.99
C LEU A 524 -30.18 1.67 6.09
N ASP A 525 -29.27 1.45 5.14
CA ASP A 525 -29.01 2.42 4.06
C ASP A 525 -29.65 1.88 2.77
N GLU A 526 -30.82 2.41 2.43
CA GLU A 526 -31.69 1.89 1.37
C GLU A 526 -31.32 2.47 0.01
N ALA A 527 -30.48 1.78 -0.76
CA ALA A 527 -30.27 2.11 -2.17
C ALA A 527 -30.30 0.84 -3.03
N THR A 528 -31.50 0.45 -3.44
CA THR A 528 -31.70 -0.62 -4.42
C THR A 528 -31.86 -0.05 -5.83
N SER A 529 -30.81 0.53 -6.39
CA SER A 529 -30.79 0.91 -7.81
C SER A 529 -30.44 -0.33 -8.66
N ASN A 530 -31.20 -0.58 -9.73
CA ASN A 530 -30.98 -1.64 -10.74
C ASN A 530 -31.25 -3.08 -10.27
N VAL A 531 -32.34 -3.30 -9.55
CA VAL A 531 -32.87 -4.63 -9.22
C VAL A 531 -34.21 -4.81 -9.92
N ASP A 532 -34.51 -6.01 -10.40
CA ASP A 532 -35.82 -6.32 -10.99
C ASP A 532 -36.95 -6.24 -9.96
N SER A 533 -38.19 -5.98 -10.39
CA SER A 533 -39.32 -5.72 -9.53
C SER A 533 -39.69 -6.90 -8.60
N HIS A 534 -39.43 -8.13 -9.02
CA HIS A 534 -39.71 -9.31 -8.19
C HIS A 534 -38.70 -9.42 -7.03
N THR A 535 -37.40 -9.34 -7.35
CA THR A 535 -36.35 -9.36 -6.32
C THR A 535 -36.45 -8.13 -5.41
N GLU A 536 -36.92 -7.00 -5.92
CA GLU A 536 -37.18 -5.80 -5.13
C GLU A 536 -38.26 -6.06 -4.06
N GLN A 537 -39.32 -6.73 -4.41
CA GLN A 537 -40.37 -7.11 -3.45
C GLN A 537 -39.85 -8.05 -2.37
N LEU A 538 -39.05 -9.07 -2.75
CA LEU A 538 -38.42 -9.99 -1.80
C LEU A 538 -37.48 -9.25 -0.81
N ILE A 539 -36.75 -8.25 -1.30
CA ILE A 539 -35.90 -7.41 -0.44
C ILE A 539 -36.75 -6.61 0.54
N GLN A 540 -37.86 -6.02 0.09
CA GLN A 540 -38.75 -5.26 0.96
C GLN A 540 -39.39 -6.15 2.04
N ASP A 541 -39.89 -7.34 1.68
CA ASP A 541 -40.47 -8.28 2.63
C ASP A 541 -39.43 -8.73 3.67
N ALA A 542 -38.22 -9.07 3.24
CA ALA A 542 -37.12 -9.42 4.13
C ALA A 542 -36.70 -8.25 5.05
N MET A 543 -36.68 -7.00 4.55
CA MET A 543 -36.39 -5.84 5.36
C MET A 543 -37.46 -5.57 6.40
N LEU A 544 -38.76 -5.69 6.06
CA LEU A 544 -39.85 -5.52 7.01
C LEU A 544 -39.79 -6.59 8.12
N GLU A 545 -39.44 -7.83 7.77
CA GLU A 545 -39.24 -8.88 8.75
C GLU A 545 -38.05 -8.60 9.68
N LEU A 546 -36.94 -8.10 9.12
CA LEU A 546 -35.73 -7.71 9.88
C LEU A 546 -36.02 -6.57 10.88
N CYS A 547 -36.93 -5.63 10.53
CA CYS A 547 -37.27 -4.46 11.36
C CYS A 547 -38.18 -4.79 12.54
N ARG A 548 -38.85 -5.94 12.52
CA ARG A 548 -39.86 -6.29 13.56
C ARG A 548 -39.25 -6.29 14.96
N GLY A 549 -39.80 -5.43 15.84
CA GLY A 549 -39.41 -5.34 17.25
C GLY A 549 -38.03 -4.72 17.49
N LYS A 550 -37.42 -4.13 16.46
CA LYS A 550 -36.11 -3.43 16.56
C LYS A 550 -36.30 -1.93 16.37
N THR A 551 -35.54 -1.13 17.11
CA THR A 551 -35.41 0.31 16.81
C THR A 551 -34.59 0.47 15.55
N THR A 552 -35.19 1.04 14.52
CA THR A 552 -34.57 1.06 13.18
C THR A 552 -34.37 2.46 12.67
N PHE A 553 -33.14 2.79 12.28
CA PHE A 553 -32.79 4.03 11.56
C PHE A 553 -32.60 3.71 10.09
N ILE A 554 -33.38 4.35 9.21
CA ILE A 554 -33.39 4.07 7.77
C ILE A 554 -33.06 5.34 7.01
N ILE A 555 -32.00 5.32 6.20
CA ILE A 555 -31.81 6.34 5.15
C ILE A 555 -32.74 5.98 4.01
N ALA A 556 -33.91 6.60 4.00
CA ALA A 556 -34.97 6.21 3.11
C ALA A 556 -34.87 6.91 1.74
N HIS A 557 -34.84 6.09 0.69
CA HIS A 557 -34.89 6.52 -0.72
C HIS A 557 -36.19 6.04 -1.41
N ARG A 558 -37.03 5.27 -0.71
CA ARG A 558 -38.28 4.71 -1.24
C ARG A 558 -39.50 5.20 -0.49
N LEU A 559 -40.55 5.44 -1.27
CA LEU A 559 -41.81 5.93 -0.74
C LEU A 559 -42.48 4.90 0.20
N SER A 560 -42.40 3.63 -0.13
CA SER A 560 -42.99 2.55 0.70
C SER A 560 -42.41 2.56 2.11
N THR A 561 -41.11 2.66 2.25
CA THR A 561 -40.40 2.69 3.54
C THR A 561 -40.71 3.97 4.32
N ILE A 562 -40.80 5.13 3.64
CA ILE A 562 -41.11 6.41 4.28
C ILE A 562 -42.53 6.42 4.83
N LYS A 563 -43.49 5.83 4.09
CA LYS A 563 -44.90 5.76 4.54
C LYS A 563 -45.14 4.87 5.76
N THR A 564 -44.32 3.85 5.92
CA THR A 564 -44.43 2.89 7.05
C THR A 564 -43.63 3.32 8.28
N ALA A 565 -42.80 4.38 8.18
CA ALA A 565 -42.01 4.87 9.29
C ALA A 565 -42.90 5.53 10.37
N ASP A 566 -42.62 5.22 11.64
CA ASP A 566 -43.29 5.83 12.80
C ASP A 566 -42.91 7.31 12.95
N GLN A 567 -41.68 7.64 12.56
CA GLN A 567 -41.12 9.00 12.59
C GLN A 567 -40.28 9.27 11.37
N ILE A 568 -40.45 10.42 10.78
CA ILE A 568 -39.65 10.92 9.65
C ILE A 568 -38.88 12.14 10.13
N LEU A 569 -37.56 12.10 9.90
CA LEU A 569 -36.62 13.21 10.16
C LEU A 569 -36.21 13.83 8.84
N VAL A 570 -36.53 15.09 8.64
CA VAL A 570 -36.24 15.82 7.39
C VAL A 570 -35.01 16.69 7.58
N LEU A 571 -33.92 16.30 6.93
CA LEU A 571 -32.66 17.02 6.98
C LEU A 571 -32.46 17.90 5.76
N ASN A 572 -31.99 19.12 5.98
CA ASN A 572 -31.56 20.00 4.92
C ASN A 572 -30.33 20.82 5.37
N HIS A 573 -29.26 20.78 4.58
CA HIS A 573 -28.00 21.47 4.88
C HIS A 573 -27.52 21.29 6.34
N GLY A 574 -27.56 20.06 6.84
CA GLY A 574 -27.05 19.72 8.18
C GLY A 574 -27.99 20.06 9.35
N SER A 575 -29.18 20.59 9.08
CA SER A 575 -30.17 20.91 10.10
C SER A 575 -31.41 20.03 10.00
N LEU A 576 -31.98 19.64 11.13
CA LEU A 576 -33.29 18.99 11.21
C LEU A 576 -34.35 20.05 11.09
N ILE A 577 -35.04 20.12 9.93
CA ILE A 577 -36.01 21.19 9.63
C ILE A 577 -37.46 20.80 9.91
N GLU A 578 -37.79 19.52 9.77
CA GLU A 578 -39.12 18.96 10.04
C GLU A 578 -39.01 17.58 10.66
N GLN A 579 -39.93 17.22 11.55
CA GLN A 579 -40.07 15.87 12.08
C GLN A 579 -41.55 15.53 12.35
N GLY A 580 -41.94 14.30 12.08
CA GLY A 580 -43.31 13.85 12.27
C GLY A 580 -43.62 12.55 11.53
N THR A 581 -44.92 12.22 11.42
CA THR A 581 -45.40 11.12 10.58
C THR A 581 -45.58 11.57 9.12
N HIS A 582 -45.69 10.63 8.20
CA HIS A 582 -45.97 10.90 6.79
C HIS A 582 -47.17 11.85 6.60
N GLU A 583 -48.29 11.53 7.27
CA GLU A 583 -49.53 12.29 7.17
C GLU A 583 -49.39 13.71 7.75
N SER A 584 -48.78 13.85 8.93
CA SER A 584 -48.57 15.12 9.58
C SER A 584 -47.68 16.06 8.76
N LEU A 585 -46.62 15.55 8.17
CA LEU A 585 -45.68 16.34 7.36
C LEU A 585 -46.26 16.77 5.99
N LEU A 586 -47.09 15.88 5.38
CA LEU A 586 -47.83 16.27 4.17
C LEU A 586 -48.85 17.40 4.46
N ALA A 587 -49.55 17.32 5.59
CA ALA A 587 -50.55 18.31 6.00
C ALA A 587 -49.90 19.68 6.26
N GLN A 588 -48.65 19.72 6.73
CA GLN A 588 -47.89 20.96 6.95
C GLN A 588 -47.49 21.68 5.64
N LYS A 589 -47.52 20.98 4.48
CA LYS A 589 -47.15 21.52 3.17
C LYS A 589 -45.74 22.16 3.17
N GLY A 590 -44.84 21.66 3.99
CA GLY A 590 -43.50 22.15 4.17
C GLY A 590 -42.50 21.57 3.17
N PHE A 591 -41.24 21.51 3.59
CA PHE A 591 -40.13 20.99 2.76
C PHE A 591 -40.31 19.53 2.39
N TYR A 592 -40.82 18.71 3.34
CA TYR A 592 -41.13 17.29 3.09
C TYR A 592 -42.18 17.13 1.99
N ALA A 593 -43.27 17.88 2.04
CA ALA A 593 -44.31 17.82 1.02
C ALA A 593 -43.76 18.24 -0.36
N GLY A 594 -42.87 19.22 -0.41
CA GLY A 594 -42.17 19.60 -1.64
C GLY A 594 -41.27 18.49 -2.19
N LEU A 595 -40.50 17.82 -1.33
CA LEU A 595 -39.68 16.66 -1.71
C LEU A 595 -40.55 15.50 -2.19
N PHE A 596 -41.63 15.21 -1.50
CA PHE A 596 -42.58 14.15 -1.83
C PHE A 596 -43.15 14.37 -3.24
N ASN A 597 -43.70 15.53 -3.52
CA ASN A 597 -44.28 15.84 -4.82
C ASN A 597 -43.24 15.84 -5.95
N ALA A 598 -42.01 16.24 -5.66
CA ALA A 598 -40.95 16.28 -6.66
C ALA A 598 -40.35 14.92 -7.00
N GLN A 599 -40.36 13.97 -6.08
CA GLN A 599 -39.71 12.67 -6.24
C GLN A 599 -40.68 11.49 -6.46
N TRP A 600 -41.91 11.54 -5.95
CA TRP A 600 -42.80 10.40 -5.85
C TRP A 600 -44.23 10.64 -6.33
N ASP A 601 -44.59 11.85 -6.73
CA ASP A 601 -45.95 12.19 -7.19
C ASP A 601 -46.00 12.23 -8.74
N HIS A 602 -45.49 11.11 -9.38
CA HIS A 602 -45.57 10.88 -10.83
C HIS A 602 -46.30 9.60 -11.14
#